data_ddce85d4bbdb8522771ddc1f4e8037fc
#
_entry.id   ddce85d4bbdb8522771ddc1f4e8037fc
#
_cell.length_a   1.000
_cell.length_b   1.000
_cell.length_c   1.000
_cell.angle_alpha   90.00
_cell.angle_beta   90.00
_cell.angle_gamma   90.00
#
_symmetry.space_group_name_H-M   'P 1'
#
loop_
_entity.id
_entity.type
_entity.pdbx_description
1 polymer ?
#
loop_
_entity_poly.entity_id
_entity_poly.type
_entity_poly.pdbx_seq_one_letter_code
_entity_poly.pdbx_strand_id
1 'polypeptide(L)'
;MADFQSFTQEITGLGYVSSDNVFLFTHQQGPDVVFVPMGTMDHNIDSERYTIIIHEDVWKLRTHAVINRLKALTGQTRRVHGRACKIKRIDQKTAADFLENYHTGGYINTYYKYGIYFEQDLLAVALFAKCRTFQTT
;
A
#
# COMPACT_ATOMS: atom_id res chain seq x y z
N MET A 1 -19.33 11.04 -2.69
CA MET A 1 -18.88 11.41 -1.34
C MET A 1 -18.93 10.25 -0.34
N ALA A 2 -19.66 9.17 -0.64
CA ALA A 2 -19.63 7.96 0.22
C ALA A 2 -18.22 7.37 0.41
N ASP A 3 -17.39 7.40 -0.63
CA ASP A 3 -16.01 6.90 -0.56
C ASP A 3 -15.11 7.76 0.29
N PHE A 4 -15.27 9.07 0.25
CA PHE A 4 -14.55 10.00 1.14
C PHE A 4 -14.97 9.83 2.60
N GLN A 5 -16.24 9.60 2.88
CA GLN A 5 -16.70 9.33 4.24
C GLN A 5 -16.15 7.99 4.76
N SER A 6 -16.19 6.96 3.94
CA SER A 6 -15.58 5.66 4.26
C SER A 6 -14.08 5.79 4.51
N PHE A 7 -13.36 6.50 3.66
CA PHE A 7 -11.94 6.79 3.83
C PHE A 7 -11.66 7.52 5.14
N THR A 8 -12.41 8.58 5.42
CA THR A 8 -12.24 9.38 6.64
C THR A 8 -12.45 8.54 7.89
N GLN A 9 -13.47 7.69 7.90
CA GLN A 9 -13.76 6.81 9.03
C GLN A 9 -12.60 5.83 9.30
N GLU A 10 -12.11 5.17 8.25
CA GLU A 10 -11.01 4.21 8.38
C GLU A 10 -9.69 4.87 8.80
N ILE A 11 -9.34 6.00 8.18
CA ILE A 11 -8.07 6.68 8.46
C ILE A 11 -8.08 7.31 9.86
N THR A 12 -9.20 7.80 10.34
CA THR A 12 -9.36 8.29 11.71
C THR A 12 -9.16 7.18 12.72
N GLY A 13 -9.64 5.97 12.43
CA GLY A 13 -9.39 4.79 13.24
C GLY A 13 -7.90 4.40 13.34
N LEU A 14 -7.08 4.84 12.41
CA LEU A 14 -5.61 4.65 12.42
C LEU A 14 -4.86 5.78 13.17
N GLY A 15 -5.54 6.77 13.70
CA GLY A 15 -4.95 7.89 14.43
C GLY A 15 -4.66 9.14 13.60
N TYR A 16 -5.14 9.20 12.37
CA TYR A 16 -5.07 10.40 11.55
C TYR A 16 -6.10 11.44 11.97
N VAL A 17 -5.73 12.70 11.87
CA VAL A 17 -6.57 13.86 12.18
C VAL A 17 -6.74 14.69 10.91
N SER A 18 -7.99 15.06 10.61
CA SER A 18 -8.28 16.00 9.53
C SER A 18 -7.70 17.40 9.84
N SER A 19 -7.05 17.99 8.87
CA SER A 19 -6.58 19.37 8.96
C SER A 19 -7.65 20.36 8.47
N ASP A 20 -7.33 21.66 8.49
CA ASP A 20 -8.19 22.72 7.93
C ASP A 20 -8.50 22.52 6.44
N ASN A 21 -7.60 21.83 5.72
CA ASN A 21 -7.88 21.33 4.40
C ASN A 21 -8.62 19.98 4.51
N VAL A 22 -9.85 19.92 4.04
CA VAL A 22 -10.76 18.77 4.16
C VAL A 22 -10.14 17.45 3.66
N PHE A 23 -9.25 17.51 2.69
CA PHE A 23 -8.62 16.33 2.07
C PHE A 23 -7.24 15.98 2.63
N LEU A 24 -6.69 16.79 3.54
CA LEU A 24 -5.39 16.56 4.17
C LEU A 24 -5.57 15.99 5.57
N PHE A 25 -4.91 14.89 5.83
CA PHE A 25 -4.88 14.21 7.13
C PHE A 25 -3.45 14.12 7.65
N THR A 26 -3.28 14.39 8.93
CA THR A 26 -1.98 14.36 9.59
C THR A 26 -1.91 13.29 10.66
N HIS A 27 -0.71 12.74 10.90
CA HIS A 27 -0.46 11.75 11.92
C HIS A 27 0.84 12.07 12.67
N GLN A 28 0.88 11.83 13.99
CA GLN A 28 2.06 12.18 14.80
C GLN A 28 3.32 11.40 14.42
N GLN A 29 3.18 10.14 14.05
CA GLN A 29 4.30 9.22 13.78
C GLN A 29 4.40 8.79 12.32
N GLY A 30 3.44 9.15 11.49
CA GLY A 30 3.36 8.75 10.09
C GLY A 30 3.44 9.92 9.11
N PRO A 31 3.46 9.63 7.82
CA PRO A 31 3.38 10.64 6.78
C PRO A 31 2.02 11.34 6.79
N ASP A 32 1.96 12.54 6.25
CA ASP A 32 0.69 13.18 5.93
C ASP A 32 0.01 12.42 4.76
N VAL A 33 -1.30 12.41 4.74
CA VAL A 33 -2.09 11.73 3.71
C VAL A 33 -3.04 12.71 3.07
N VAL A 34 -3.07 12.71 1.74
CA VAL A 34 -4.01 13.49 0.95
C VAL A 34 -4.92 12.56 0.17
N PHE A 35 -6.21 12.75 0.33
CA PHE A 35 -7.21 12.07 -0.48
C PHE A 35 -7.56 12.93 -1.71
N VAL A 36 -7.49 12.35 -2.89
CA VAL A 36 -7.80 13.03 -4.15
C VAL A 36 -9.09 12.43 -4.74
N PRO A 37 -10.22 13.16 -4.67
CA PRO A 37 -11.47 12.72 -5.31
C PRO A 37 -11.33 12.61 -6.82
N MET A 38 -12.10 11.70 -7.43
CA MET A 38 -12.16 11.58 -8.89
C MET A 38 -12.67 12.88 -9.53
N GLY A 39 -12.04 13.25 -10.63
CA GLY A 39 -12.41 14.47 -11.38
C GLY A 39 -11.82 15.77 -10.84
N THR A 40 -11.02 15.71 -9.77
CA THR A 40 -10.25 16.87 -9.29
C THR A 40 -8.89 16.91 -9.97
N MET A 41 -8.47 18.10 -10.41
CA MET A 41 -7.11 18.31 -10.89
C MET A 41 -6.13 18.35 -9.72
N ASP A 42 -4.86 18.06 -9.98
CA ASP A 42 -3.77 18.01 -9.01
C ASP A 42 -3.86 19.14 -7.98
N HIS A 43 -4.00 18.76 -6.73
CA HIS A 43 -3.82 19.69 -5.63
C HIS A 43 -2.32 19.86 -5.39
N ASN A 44 -1.80 21.03 -5.74
CA ASN A 44 -0.47 21.46 -5.30
C ASN A 44 -0.52 21.57 -3.76
N ILE A 45 -0.17 20.48 -3.08
CA ILE A 45 -0.05 20.48 -1.64
C ILE A 45 1.41 20.76 -1.33
N ASP A 46 1.65 22.00 -0.97
CA ASP A 46 2.94 22.44 -0.45
C ASP A 46 3.04 21.93 1.00
N SER A 47 3.54 20.72 1.16
CA SER A 47 3.80 20.12 2.47
C SER A 47 5.31 19.94 2.62
N GLU A 48 5.88 20.53 3.67
CA GLU A 48 7.28 20.29 4.05
C GLU A 48 7.49 18.86 4.58
N ARG A 49 6.41 18.12 4.84
CA ARG A 49 6.44 16.75 5.33
C ARG A 49 6.28 15.75 4.19
N TYR A 50 6.81 14.54 4.40
CA TYR A 50 6.54 13.41 3.50
C TYR A 50 5.03 13.15 3.43
N THR A 51 4.47 13.25 2.23
CA THR A 51 3.03 13.16 1.97
C THR A 51 2.73 12.01 1.02
N ILE A 52 1.71 11.24 1.35
CA ILE A 52 1.18 10.18 0.51
C ILE A 52 -0.12 10.66 -0.13
N ILE A 53 -0.21 10.51 -1.43
CA ILE A 53 -1.43 10.81 -2.19
C ILE A 53 -2.19 9.52 -2.40
N ILE A 54 -3.48 9.52 -2.02
CA ILE A 54 -4.41 8.41 -2.24
C ILE A 54 -5.55 8.91 -3.11
N HIS A 55 -5.58 8.40 -4.34
CA HIS A 55 -6.66 8.67 -5.27
C HIS A 55 -7.91 7.83 -4.93
N GLU A 56 -9.08 8.39 -5.16
CA GLU A 56 -10.36 7.76 -4.86
C GLU A 56 -10.56 6.41 -5.57
N ASP A 57 -10.08 6.28 -6.80
CA ASP A 57 -10.13 5.02 -7.56
C ASP A 57 -9.27 3.92 -6.90
N VAL A 58 -8.07 4.27 -6.43
CA VAL A 58 -7.21 3.35 -5.68
C VAL A 58 -7.87 2.95 -4.35
N TRP A 59 -8.51 3.89 -3.67
CA TRP A 59 -9.26 3.59 -2.46
C TRP A 59 -10.38 2.58 -2.73
N LYS A 60 -11.20 2.80 -3.75
CA LYS A 60 -12.29 1.90 -4.14
C LYS A 60 -11.83 0.49 -4.47
N LEU A 61 -10.77 0.39 -5.25
CA LEU A 61 -10.28 -0.90 -5.77
C LEU A 61 -9.38 -1.66 -4.77
N ARG A 62 -8.70 -0.95 -3.86
CA ARG A 62 -7.60 -1.48 -3.04
C ARG A 62 -7.68 -1.04 -1.58
N THR A 63 -8.86 -0.90 -1.02
CA THR A 63 -9.09 -0.43 0.37
C THR A 63 -8.19 -1.14 1.38
N HIS A 64 -8.13 -2.47 1.35
CA HIS A 64 -7.31 -3.26 2.27
C HIS A 64 -5.82 -2.99 2.11
N ALA A 65 -5.33 -2.88 0.88
CA ALA A 65 -3.92 -2.59 0.61
C ALA A 65 -3.53 -1.19 1.11
N VAL A 66 -4.40 -0.20 0.92
CA VAL A 66 -4.21 1.17 1.43
C VAL A 66 -4.16 1.17 2.95
N ILE A 67 -5.13 0.55 3.62
CA ILE A 67 -5.18 0.47 5.09
C ILE A 67 -3.92 -0.22 5.64
N ASN A 68 -3.53 -1.36 5.06
CA ASN A 68 -2.34 -2.09 5.51
C ASN A 68 -1.05 -1.29 5.32
N ARG A 69 -0.94 -0.54 4.22
CA ARG A 69 0.20 0.36 4.00
C ARG A 69 0.26 1.47 5.05
N LEU A 70 -0.87 2.10 5.35
CA LEU A 70 -0.93 3.16 6.37
C LEU A 70 -0.64 2.62 7.78
N LYS A 71 -1.13 1.43 8.13
CA LYS A 71 -0.75 0.74 9.37
C LYS A 71 0.75 0.51 9.49
N ALA A 72 1.39 0.09 8.40
CA ALA A 72 2.84 -0.12 8.37
C ALA A 72 3.61 1.19 8.58
N LEU A 73 3.18 2.25 7.93
CA LEU A 73 3.82 3.57 8.00
C LEU A 73 3.60 4.31 9.32
N THR A 74 2.56 3.96 10.05
CA THR A 74 2.25 4.50 11.39
C THR A 74 2.72 3.59 12.53
N GLY A 75 3.49 2.54 12.22
CA GLY A 75 4.05 1.63 13.22
C GLY A 75 3.05 0.66 13.86
N GLN A 76 1.87 0.48 13.28
CA GLN A 76 0.79 -0.37 13.80
C GLN A 76 0.85 -1.82 13.29
N THR A 77 1.99 -2.25 12.80
CA THR A 77 2.19 -3.62 12.30
C THR A 77 3.16 -4.40 13.17
N ARG A 78 2.98 -5.72 13.18
CA ARG A 78 3.90 -6.64 13.86
C ARG A 78 5.26 -6.62 13.14
N ARG A 79 6.35 -6.48 13.91
CA ARG A 79 7.71 -6.62 13.40
C ARG A 79 8.15 -8.08 13.50
N VAL A 80 8.62 -8.64 12.41
CA VAL A 80 9.19 -10.00 12.35
C VAL A 80 10.63 -9.91 11.84
N HIS A 81 11.55 -10.60 12.49
CA HIS A 81 12.95 -10.63 12.06
C HIS A 81 13.12 -11.56 10.85
N GLY A 82 13.74 -11.06 9.79
CA GLY A 82 13.95 -11.83 8.56
C GLY A 82 14.70 -13.15 8.73
N ARG A 83 15.60 -13.24 9.74
CA ARG A 83 16.32 -14.48 10.06
C ARG A 83 15.43 -15.62 10.55
N ALA A 84 14.25 -15.29 11.10
CA ALA A 84 13.25 -16.28 11.52
C ALA A 84 12.33 -16.72 10.39
N CYS A 85 12.46 -16.12 9.21
CA CYS A 85 11.63 -16.39 8.05
C CYS A 85 12.28 -17.38 7.11
N LYS A 86 11.42 -18.08 6.34
CA LYS A 86 11.84 -18.98 5.25
C LYS A 86 11.38 -18.43 3.91
N ILE A 87 12.24 -18.53 2.91
CA ILE A 87 11.90 -18.15 1.53
C ILE A 87 11.51 -19.41 0.78
N LYS A 88 10.36 -19.37 0.11
CA LYS A 88 9.86 -20.46 -0.72
C LYS A 88 9.40 -19.95 -2.07
N ARG A 89 9.55 -20.75 -3.11
CA ARG A 89 8.91 -20.49 -4.39
C ARG A 89 7.40 -20.69 -4.23
N ILE A 90 6.61 -19.79 -4.77
CA ILE A 90 5.13 -19.82 -4.68
C ILE A 90 4.51 -19.85 -6.06
N ASP A 91 3.27 -20.32 -6.14
CA ASP A 91 2.49 -20.32 -7.37
C ASP A 91 1.85 -18.96 -7.66
N GLN A 92 1.26 -18.86 -8.85
CA GLN A 92 0.60 -17.64 -9.31
C GLN A 92 -0.58 -17.26 -8.42
N LYS A 93 -1.40 -18.25 -8.02
CA LYS A 93 -2.60 -17.98 -7.21
C LYS A 93 -2.23 -17.42 -5.85
N THR A 94 -1.27 -18.00 -5.16
CA THR A 94 -0.77 -17.52 -3.85
C THR A 94 -0.22 -16.10 -3.96
N ALA A 95 0.59 -15.83 -4.99
CA ALA A 95 1.14 -14.49 -5.22
C ALA A 95 0.04 -13.47 -5.53
N ALA A 96 -0.91 -13.81 -6.39
CA ALA A 96 -2.01 -12.94 -6.75
C ALA A 96 -2.91 -12.62 -5.55
N ASP A 97 -3.34 -13.62 -4.80
CA ASP A 97 -4.18 -13.44 -3.61
C ASP A 97 -3.52 -12.52 -2.57
N PHE A 98 -2.21 -12.69 -2.35
CA PHE A 98 -1.47 -11.82 -1.42
C PHE A 98 -1.38 -10.39 -1.93
N LEU A 99 -0.97 -10.18 -3.18
CA LEU A 99 -0.72 -8.85 -3.73
C LEU A 99 -2.02 -8.06 -3.95
N GLU A 100 -3.12 -8.71 -4.29
CA GLU A 100 -4.43 -8.05 -4.39
C GLU A 100 -4.90 -7.47 -3.04
N ASN A 101 -4.53 -8.11 -1.92
CA ASN A 101 -4.90 -7.65 -0.59
C ASN A 101 -3.92 -6.65 0.04
N TYR A 102 -2.63 -6.71 -0.32
CA TYR A 102 -1.59 -5.95 0.39
C TYR A 102 -0.81 -4.96 -0.48
N HIS A 103 -0.90 -5.04 -1.79
CA HIS A 103 -0.18 -4.16 -2.69
C HIS A 103 -1.12 -3.22 -3.45
N THR A 104 -0.89 -1.91 -3.37
CA THR A 104 -1.77 -0.90 -4.00
C THR A 104 -1.82 -1.00 -5.53
N GLY A 105 -0.78 -1.52 -6.17
CA GLY A 105 -0.74 -1.81 -7.60
C GLY A 105 -1.29 -3.18 -8.00
N GLY A 106 -1.65 -4.04 -7.03
CA GLY A 106 -2.14 -5.39 -7.27
C GLY A 106 -1.09 -6.36 -7.81
N TYR A 107 -1.57 -7.44 -8.43
CA TYR A 107 -0.74 -8.50 -8.98
C TYR A 107 -0.31 -8.21 -10.42
N ILE A 108 0.97 -8.49 -10.70
CA ILE A 108 1.52 -8.51 -12.06
C ILE A 108 2.14 -9.89 -12.31
N ASN A 109 1.79 -10.51 -13.43
CA ASN A 109 2.35 -11.83 -13.76
C ASN A 109 3.85 -11.72 -14.09
N THR A 110 4.65 -12.52 -13.40
CA THR A 110 6.09 -12.59 -13.56
C THR A 110 6.58 -14.03 -13.61
N TYR A 111 7.83 -14.21 -14.04
CA TYR A 111 8.39 -15.57 -14.16
C TYR A 111 8.77 -16.17 -12.81
N TYR A 112 9.39 -15.37 -11.93
CA TYR A 112 9.83 -15.83 -10.61
C TYR A 112 8.95 -15.24 -9.52
N LYS A 113 8.43 -16.10 -8.64
CA LYS A 113 7.55 -15.73 -7.54
C LYS A 113 8.05 -16.38 -6.26
N TYR A 114 8.37 -15.57 -5.26
CA TYR A 114 8.86 -16.03 -3.97
C TYR A 114 8.01 -15.47 -2.84
N GLY A 115 7.71 -16.31 -1.87
CA GLY A 115 7.06 -15.92 -0.62
C GLY A 115 8.03 -16.01 0.54
N ILE A 116 7.89 -15.07 1.48
CA ILE A 116 8.59 -15.08 2.76
C ILE A 116 7.60 -15.51 3.82
N TYR A 117 7.90 -16.60 4.49
CA TYR A 117 7.06 -17.23 5.50
C TYR A 117 7.68 -17.13 6.89
N PHE A 118 6.88 -16.76 7.86
CA PHE A 118 7.17 -16.96 9.27
C PHE A 118 6.23 -18.06 9.79
N GLU A 119 6.80 -19.17 10.24
CA GLU A 119 6.05 -20.40 10.52
C GLU A 119 5.23 -20.83 9.29
N GLN A 120 3.90 -20.71 9.33
CA GLN A 120 3.01 -21.02 8.20
C GLN A 120 2.40 -19.78 7.53
N ASP A 121 2.66 -18.59 8.09
CA ASP A 121 2.10 -17.34 7.61
C ASP A 121 2.94 -16.73 6.49
N LEU A 122 2.32 -16.44 5.36
CA LEU A 122 2.93 -15.69 4.27
C LEU A 122 2.97 -14.20 4.63
N LEU A 123 4.18 -13.66 4.83
CA LEU A 123 4.38 -12.28 5.27
C LEU A 123 4.72 -11.31 4.16
N ALA A 124 5.37 -11.78 3.10
CA ALA A 124 5.77 -10.96 1.98
C ALA A 124 5.87 -11.77 0.69
N VAL A 125 5.71 -11.10 -0.44
CA VAL A 125 5.87 -11.68 -1.78
C VAL A 125 6.83 -10.83 -2.58
N ALA A 126 7.74 -11.48 -3.29
CA ALA A 126 8.65 -10.84 -4.24
C ALA A 126 8.47 -11.45 -5.64
N LEU A 127 8.31 -10.57 -6.61
CA LEU A 127 8.13 -10.93 -8.01
C LEU A 127 9.32 -10.45 -8.83
N PHE A 128 9.88 -11.33 -9.66
CA PHE A 128 10.99 -11.00 -10.55
C PHE A 128 10.67 -11.40 -11.98
N ALA A 129 10.85 -10.45 -12.90
CA ALA A 129 10.79 -10.72 -14.33
C ALA A 129 12.14 -11.26 -14.84
N LYS A 130 12.11 -11.91 -16.00
CA LYS A 130 13.35 -12.21 -16.73
C LYS A 130 14.01 -10.91 -17.15
N CYS A 131 15.34 -10.86 -17.07
CA CYS A 131 16.10 -9.73 -17.58
C CYS A 131 15.77 -9.49 -19.06
N ARG A 132 15.43 -8.27 -19.42
CA ARG A 132 15.24 -7.85 -20.81
C ARG A 132 16.58 -7.31 -21.32
N THR A 133 17.17 -7.99 -22.29
CA THR A 133 18.27 -7.45 -23.07
C THR A 133 17.71 -6.49 -24.11
N PHE A 134 17.96 -5.19 -23.95
CA PHE A 134 17.69 -4.26 -25.03
C PHE A 134 18.80 -4.42 -26.08
N GLN A 135 18.44 -4.87 -27.28
CA GLN A 135 19.35 -4.76 -28.43
C GLN A 135 19.42 -3.27 -28.79
N THR A 136 20.52 -2.63 -28.47
CA THR A 136 20.86 -1.34 -29.06
C THR A 136 21.22 -1.58 -30.53
N THR A 137 20.36 -1.13 -31.40
CA THR A 137 20.66 -1.00 -32.85
C THR A 137 21.50 0.22 -33.08
#